data_142bb7482d76ecdf1c9443980eafc24c
#
_entry.id   142bb7482d76ecdf1c9443980eafc24c
#
_cell.length_a   1.000
_cell.length_b   1.000
_cell.length_c   1.000
_cell.angle_alpha   90.00
_cell.angle_beta   90.00
_cell.angle_gamma   90.00
#
_symmetry.space_group_name_H-M   'P 1'
#
loop_
_entity.id
_entity.type
_entity.pdbx_description
1 polymer ?
#
loop_
_entity_poly.entity_id
_entity_poly.type
_entity_poly.pdbx_seq_one_letter_code
_entity_poly.pdbx_strand_id
1 'polypeptide(L)' 'MEFIGFADAKEFVKASGISRDDLETKVYPDKGFQEACMYRFGRGNKRYIKVRPAIEYIEQNIMIKETDL' A
#
# COMPACT_ATOMS: atom_id res chain seq x y z
N MET A 1 -0.29 -2.00 -17.89
CA MET A 1 1.04 -2.37 -17.42
C MET A 1 0.93 -2.97 -16.02
N GLU A 2 1.57 -4.09 -15.81
CA GLU A 2 1.56 -4.74 -14.51
C GLU A 2 2.73 -4.26 -13.66
N PHE A 3 2.44 -3.81 -12.45
CA PHE A 3 3.49 -3.39 -11.52
C PHE A 3 4.00 -4.59 -10.73
N ILE A 4 5.24 -4.97 -10.97
CA ILE A 4 5.92 -6.05 -10.26
C ILE A 4 7.09 -5.43 -9.49
N GLY A 5 7.22 -5.76 -8.22
CA GLY A 5 8.28 -5.22 -7.37
C GLY A 5 7.82 -4.03 -6.55
N PHE A 6 8.61 -2.97 -6.56
CA PHE A 6 8.37 -1.82 -5.69
C PHE A 6 7.88 -0.60 -6.45
N ALA A 7 7.04 0.18 -5.79
CA ALA A 7 6.62 1.50 -6.26
C ALA A 7 6.80 2.49 -5.10
N ASP A 8 7.15 3.74 -5.42
CA ASP A 8 7.15 4.75 -4.37
C ASP A 8 5.70 5.16 -4.05
N ALA A 9 5.51 5.99 -3.04
CA ALA A 9 4.16 6.36 -2.61
C ALA A 9 3.35 7.01 -3.74
N LYS A 10 3.98 7.83 -4.56
CA LYS A 10 3.32 8.49 -5.68
C LYS A 10 2.90 7.50 -6.76
N GLU A 11 3.79 6.57 -7.09
CA GLU A 11 3.51 5.54 -8.07
C GLU A 11 2.46 4.54 -7.55
N PHE A 12 2.47 4.28 -6.25
CA PHE A 12 1.53 3.34 -5.65
C PHE A 12 0.09 3.84 -5.74
N VAL A 13 -0.14 5.14 -5.70
CA VAL A 13 -1.47 5.71 -5.95
C VAL A 13 -1.98 5.25 -7.31
N LYS A 14 -1.12 5.31 -8.32
CA LYS A 14 -1.50 4.89 -9.68
C LYS A 14 -1.66 3.38 -9.78
N ALA A 15 -0.74 2.63 -9.19
CA ALA A 15 -0.76 1.17 -9.27
C ALA A 15 -1.96 0.57 -8.54
N SER A 16 -2.33 1.13 -7.40
CA SER A 16 -3.43 0.60 -6.59
C SER A 16 -4.80 1.12 -7.01
N GLY A 17 -4.85 2.30 -7.62
CA GLY A 17 -6.10 2.95 -7.91
C GLY A 17 -6.80 3.53 -6.68
N ILE A 18 -6.11 3.55 -5.54
CA ILE A 18 -6.65 4.09 -4.29
C ILE A 18 -6.17 5.53 -4.14
N SER A 19 -7.05 6.41 -3.65
CA SER A 19 -6.68 7.81 -3.47
C SER A 19 -5.57 7.97 -2.44
N ARG A 20 -4.78 9.03 -2.62
CA ARG A 20 -3.69 9.34 -1.69
C ARG A 20 -4.20 9.52 -0.26
N ASP A 21 -5.33 10.20 -0.10
CA ASP A 21 -5.90 10.44 1.22
C ASP A 21 -6.25 9.13 1.92
N ASP A 22 -6.87 8.20 1.22
CA ASP A 22 -7.21 6.89 1.78
C ASP A 22 -5.96 6.10 2.16
N LEU A 23 -4.93 6.14 1.31
CA LEU A 23 -3.68 5.47 1.62
C LEU A 23 -3.01 6.07 2.87
N GLU A 24 -2.95 7.39 2.96
CA GLU A 24 -2.30 8.06 4.08
C GLU A 24 -3.03 7.89 5.41
N THR A 25 -4.36 7.78 5.37
CA THR A 25 -5.16 7.71 6.59
C THR A 25 -5.53 6.29 7.01
N LYS A 26 -5.65 5.37 6.08
CA LYS A 26 -6.19 4.03 6.35
C LYS A 26 -5.20 2.89 6.11
N VAL A 27 -4.22 3.09 5.25
CA VAL A 27 -3.30 2.03 4.85
C VAL A 27 -1.93 2.22 5.47
N TYR A 28 -1.30 3.35 5.25
CA TYR A 28 0.07 3.57 5.71
C TYR A 28 0.23 3.55 7.24
N PRO A 29 -0.74 4.00 8.05
CA PRO A 29 -0.61 3.90 9.51
C PRO A 29 -0.76 2.49 10.05
N ASP A 30 -1.26 1.55 9.26
CA ASP A 30 -1.44 0.17 9.69
C ASP A 30 -0.07 -0.49 9.89
N LYS A 31 0.20 -0.95 11.10
CA LYS A 31 1.51 -1.54 11.44
C LYS A 31 1.79 -2.83 10.68
N GLY A 32 0.77 -3.66 10.51
CA GLY A 32 0.93 -4.89 9.74
C GLY A 32 1.29 -4.61 8.29
N PHE A 33 0.67 -3.60 7.71
CA PHE A 33 1.01 -3.17 6.37
C PHE A 33 2.45 -2.66 6.29
N GLN A 34 2.86 -1.84 7.26
CA GLN A 34 4.22 -1.31 7.30
C GLN A 34 5.25 -2.44 7.37
N GLU A 35 5.01 -3.42 8.23
CA GLU A 35 5.92 -4.55 8.39
C GLU A 35 5.99 -5.44 7.15
N ALA A 36 4.85 -5.68 6.51
CA ALA A 36 4.77 -6.62 5.40
C ALA A 36 5.15 -6.00 4.05
N CYS A 37 4.87 -4.73 3.84
CA CYS A 37 4.85 -4.15 2.50
C CYS A 37 5.67 -2.86 2.33
N MET A 38 6.02 -2.18 3.42
CA MET A 38 6.71 -0.89 3.30
C MET A 38 8.19 -1.01 3.60
N TYR A 39 9.00 -0.43 2.73
CA TYR A 39 10.46 -0.52 2.79
C TYR A 39 11.10 0.85 2.55
N ARG A 40 12.30 1.03 3.09
CA ARG A 40 13.11 2.22 2.85
C ARG A 40 14.57 1.83 2.82
N PHE A 41 15.39 2.63 2.14
CA PHE A 41 16.84 2.43 2.16
C PHE A 41 17.50 2.97 3.43
N GLY A 42 16.75 3.66 4.27
CA GLY A 42 17.24 4.19 5.53
C GLY A 42 16.28 5.22 6.05
N ARG A 43 16.53 5.72 7.25
CA ARG A 43 15.68 6.76 7.83
C ARG A 43 15.70 8.01 6.97
N GLY A 44 14.55 8.62 6.78
CA GLY A 44 14.41 9.85 6.03
C GLY A 44 14.38 9.69 4.53
N ASN A 45 14.63 8.49 4.02
CA ASN A 45 14.50 8.21 2.60
C ASN A 45 13.05 7.93 2.24
N LYS A 46 12.74 8.02 0.94
CA LYS A 46 11.36 7.83 0.53
C LYS A 46 10.88 6.40 0.72
N ARG A 47 9.59 6.28 0.91
CA ARG A 47 8.94 4.99 1.12
C ARG A 47 8.79 4.24 -0.18
N TYR A 48 9.07 2.95 -0.14
CA TYR A 48 8.81 2.03 -1.23
C TYR A 48 7.80 0.98 -0.76
N ILE A 49 6.86 0.66 -1.61
CA ILE A 49 5.80 -0.29 -1.29
C ILE A 49 5.93 -1.48 -2.23
N LYS A 50 6.00 -2.68 -1.67
CA LYS A 50 6.02 -3.90 -2.46
C LYS A 50 4.62 -4.15 -3.00
N VAL A 51 4.42 -3.94 -4.29
CA VAL A 51 3.08 -3.75 -4.86
C VAL A 51 2.16 -4.95 -4.69
N ARG A 52 2.56 -6.15 -5.11
CA ARG A 52 1.68 -7.31 -5.03
C ARG A 52 1.23 -7.65 -3.62
N PRO A 53 2.15 -7.83 -2.66
CA PRO A 53 1.73 -8.10 -1.28
C PRO A 53 0.90 -6.97 -0.68
N ALA A 54 1.18 -5.73 -1.08
CA ALA A 54 0.43 -4.58 -0.60
C ALA A 54 -1.03 -4.62 -1.05
N ILE A 55 -1.27 -4.89 -2.31
CA ILE A 55 -2.63 -5.00 -2.84
C ILE A 55 -3.39 -6.13 -2.14
N GLU A 56 -2.76 -7.29 -1.99
CA GLU A 56 -3.38 -8.41 -1.30
C GLU A 56 -3.69 -8.09 0.17
N TYR A 57 -2.75 -7.45 0.86
CA TYR A 57 -2.95 -7.08 2.25
C TYR A 57 -4.11 -6.12 2.42
N ILE A 58 -4.17 -5.09 1.58
CA ILE A 58 -5.25 -4.10 1.63
C ILE A 58 -6.60 -4.79 1.40
N GLU A 59 -6.68 -5.63 0.41
CA GLU A 59 -7.91 -6.33 0.08
C GLU A 59 -8.38 -7.25 1.21
N GLN A 60 -7.46 -7.95 1.84
CA GLN A 60 -7.81 -8.95 2.85
C GLN A 60 -7.97 -8.38 4.26
N ASN A 61 -7.27 -7.32 4.59
CA ASN A 61 -7.19 -6.85 5.97
C ASN A 61 -7.72 -5.44 6.22
N ILE A 62 -7.79 -4.60 5.20
CA ILE A 62 -8.19 -3.20 5.36
C ILE A 62 -9.52 -2.90 4.70
N MET A 63 -9.69 -3.33 3.46
CA MET A 63 -10.93 -3.12 2.72
C MET A 63 -12.00 -4.15 3.12
N ILE A 64 -13.25 -3.75 3.02
CA ILE A 64 -14.39 -4.62 3.27
C ILE A 64 -15.13 -4.78 1.94
N LYS A 65 -15.46 -6.02 1.58
CA LYS A 65 -16.25 -6.27 0.38
C LYS A 65 -17.61 -5.61 0.48
N GLU A 66 -18.07 -5.07 -0.63
CA GLU A 66 -19.40 -4.45 -0.71
C GLU A 66 -20.49 -5.37 -0.17
N THR A 67 -20.40 -6.66 -0.46
CA THR A 67 -21.39 -7.64 -0.02
C THR A 67 -21.32 -7.97 1.46
N ASP A 68 -20.24 -7.58 2.14
CA ASP A 68 -20.07 -7.81 3.58
C ASP A 68 -20.41 -6.59 4.44
N LEU A 69 -20.85 -5.53 3.80
CA LEU A 69 -21.25 -4.30 4.51
C LEU A 69 -22.68 -4.39 5.07
#